data_e75c31c8baa17257e789b5563715fb8f
#
_entry.id   e75c31c8baa17257e789b5563715fb8f
#
_cell.length_a   1.000
_cell.length_b   1.000
_cell.length_c   1.000
_cell.angle_alpha   90.00
_cell.angle_beta   90.00
_cell.angle_gamma   90.00
#
_symmetry.space_group_name_H-M   'P 1'
#
loop_
_entity.id
_entity.type
_entity.pdbx_description
1 polymer ?
#
loop_
_entity_poly.entity_id
_entity_poly.type
_entity_poly.pdbx_seq_one_letter_code
_entity_poly.pdbx_strand_id
1 'polypeptide(L)'
;MPDTTTTAQFPAAEAHANAVLTYAVIDAPNGTFGYDVFSDGQLLLHQTSVPGQPGVEGCKTKADAEKLAEFVLKKVQGGEMPPSITGDDLKTLGIVR
;
A
#
# COMPACT_ATOMS: atom_id res chain seq x y z
N MET A 1 13.47 11.58 12.58
CA MET A 1 13.28 10.70 11.55
C MET A 1 14.53 9.94 11.24
N PRO A 2 14.39 8.77 11.14
CA PRO A 2 15.54 7.97 10.86
C PRO A 2 16.04 8.25 9.50
N ASP A 3 17.26 8.19 9.39
CA ASP A 3 17.84 8.22 8.15
C ASP A 3 17.66 6.91 7.49
N THR A 4 17.13 6.92 6.39
CA THR A 4 16.70 5.73 5.78
C THR A 4 17.56 5.27 4.66
N THR A 5 18.69 5.81 4.58
CA THR A 5 19.54 5.56 3.45
C THR A 5 19.95 4.12 3.32
N THR A 6 19.91 3.38 4.40
CA THR A 6 20.37 2.01 4.35
C THR A 6 19.47 1.09 3.58
N THR A 7 18.28 1.50 3.33
CA THR A 7 17.37 0.60 2.64
C THR A 7 17.80 0.25 1.25
N ALA A 8 18.62 1.04 0.66
CA ALA A 8 19.08 0.77 -0.68
C ALA A 8 19.92 -0.51 -0.77
N GLN A 9 20.37 -1.00 0.35
CA GLN A 9 21.19 -2.19 0.38
C GLN A 9 20.41 -3.47 0.34
N PHE A 10 19.13 -3.42 0.50
CA PHE A 10 18.33 -4.61 0.71
C PHE A 10 18.10 -5.37 -0.58
N PRO A 11 18.21 -6.70 -0.54
CA PRO A 11 17.66 -7.51 -1.61
C PRO A 11 16.16 -7.40 -1.54
N ALA A 12 15.54 -7.53 -2.65
CA ALA A 12 14.16 -7.17 -2.80
C ALA A 12 13.20 -7.80 -1.80
N ALA A 13 12.80 -9.02 -2.04
CA ALA A 13 11.70 -9.58 -1.28
C ALA A 13 12.09 -9.93 0.14
N GLU A 14 13.27 -10.44 0.32
CA GLU A 14 13.69 -10.87 1.65
C GLU A 14 13.86 -9.72 2.60
N ALA A 15 14.34 -8.61 2.08
CA ALA A 15 14.53 -7.44 2.92
C ALA A 15 13.20 -6.94 3.45
N HIS A 16 12.18 -6.96 2.62
CA HIS A 16 10.88 -6.46 3.05
C HIS A 16 10.21 -7.39 4.05
N ALA A 17 10.50 -8.68 4.00
CA ALA A 17 9.96 -9.62 4.97
C ALA A 17 10.47 -9.33 6.38
N ASN A 18 11.66 -8.76 6.49
CA ASN A 18 12.26 -8.46 7.78
C ASN A 18 12.25 -6.98 8.13
N ALA A 19 11.72 -6.16 7.26
CA ALA A 19 11.67 -4.73 7.48
C ALA A 19 10.45 -4.34 8.32
N VAL A 20 10.52 -3.16 8.92
CA VAL A 20 9.36 -2.59 9.59
C VAL A 20 8.52 -1.91 8.53
N LEU A 21 7.37 -2.48 8.25
CA LEU A 21 6.46 -1.93 7.25
C LEU A 21 5.36 -1.14 7.93
N THR A 22 5.10 0.05 7.42
CA THR A 22 4.05 0.91 7.93
C THR A 22 3.30 1.51 6.77
N TYR A 23 2.16 2.11 7.06
CA TYR A 23 1.38 2.79 6.03
C TYR A 23 0.80 4.07 6.58
N ALA A 24 0.37 4.93 5.66
CA ALA A 24 -0.36 6.15 6.00
C ALA A 24 -1.47 6.33 4.98
N VAL A 25 -2.63 6.77 5.45
CA VAL A 25 -3.73 7.12 4.57
C VAL A 25 -3.48 8.53 4.07
N ILE A 26 -3.66 8.73 2.78
CA ILE A 26 -3.44 10.04 2.16
C ILE A 26 -4.69 10.46 1.40
N ASP A 27 -4.77 11.75 1.11
CA ASP A 27 -5.86 12.29 0.31
C ASP A 27 -5.67 11.91 -1.15
N ALA A 28 -6.78 11.69 -1.82
CA ALA A 28 -6.81 11.35 -3.23
C ALA A 28 -7.85 12.23 -3.93
N PRO A 29 -7.89 12.23 -5.26
CA PRO A 29 -8.82 13.11 -5.97
C PRO A 29 -10.27 12.89 -5.58
N ASN A 30 -11.03 13.97 -5.64
CA ASN A 30 -12.49 13.98 -5.44
C ASN A 30 -12.92 13.54 -4.05
N GLY A 31 -12.12 13.86 -3.05
CA GLY A 31 -12.50 13.57 -1.67
C GLY A 31 -12.37 12.11 -1.30
N THR A 32 -11.58 11.36 -2.05
CA THR A 32 -11.33 9.97 -1.76
C THR A 32 -10.00 9.82 -1.03
N PHE A 33 -9.58 8.58 -0.76
CA PHE A 33 -8.40 8.32 0.05
C PHE A 33 -7.54 7.24 -0.57
N GLY A 34 -6.24 7.48 -0.55
CA GLY A 34 -5.26 6.49 -0.98
C GLY A 34 -4.37 6.11 0.18
N TYR A 35 -3.21 5.55 -0.14
CA TYR A 35 -2.28 5.14 0.90
C TYR A 35 -0.84 5.20 0.41
N ASP A 36 0.04 5.36 1.38
CA ASP A 36 1.47 5.20 1.18
C ASP A 36 1.93 4.03 2.03
N VAL A 37 2.87 3.26 1.54
CA VAL A 37 3.49 2.18 2.30
C VAL A 37 4.96 2.48 2.44
N PHE A 38 5.48 2.29 3.64
CA PHE A 38 6.87 2.58 3.97
C PHE A 38 7.58 1.31 4.43
N SER A 39 8.85 1.21 4.08
CA SER A 39 9.71 0.15 4.54
C SER A 39 10.85 0.79 5.30
N ASP A 40 10.93 0.55 6.60
CA ASP A 40 11.91 1.16 7.49
C ASP A 40 11.93 2.67 7.35
N GLY A 41 10.75 3.26 7.21
CA GLY A 41 10.60 4.71 7.13
C GLY A 41 10.80 5.31 5.75
N GLN A 42 11.16 4.51 4.76
CA GLN A 42 11.29 5.00 3.39
C GLN A 42 10.06 4.66 2.58
N LEU A 43 9.64 5.59 1.76
CA LEU A 43 8.47 5.40 0.91
C LEU A 43 8.73 4.27 -0.07
N LEU A 44 7.88 3.27 -0.04
CA LEU A 44 7.96 2.12 -0.91
C LEU A 44 6.90 2.17 -1.99
N LEU A 45 5.68 2.52 -1.61
CA LEU A 45 4.55 2.60 -2.53
C LEU A 45 3.75 3.84 -2.24
N HIS A 46 3.30 4.49 -3.29
CA HIS A 46 2.42 5.65 -3.20
C HIS A 46 1.24 5.38 -4.14
N GLN A 47 0.06 5.20 -3.57
CA GLN A 47 -1.09 4.79 -4.35
C GLN A 47 -2.28 5.69 -4.06
N THR A 48 -2.68 6.49 -5.03
CA THR A 48 -3.82 7.37 -4.86
C THR A 48 -5.10 6.80 -5.45
N SER A 49 -5.00 5.89 -6.42
CA SER A 49 -6.19 5.28 -7.00
C SER A 49 -6.33 3.85 -6.51
N VAL A 50 -7.52 3.29 -6.66
CA VAL A 50 -7.75 1.91 -6.27
C VAL A 50 -7.16 0.99 -7.34
N PRO A 51 -6.22 0.12 -6.97
CA PRO A 51 -5.62 -0.77 -7.97
C PRO A 51 -6.69 -1.67 -8.58
N GLY A 52 -6.59 -1.89 -9.86
CA GLY A 52 -7.52 -2.77 -10.55
C GLY A 52 -8.88 -2.16 -10.85
N GLN A 53 -9.08 -0.90 -10.51
CA GLN A 53 -10.31 -0.18 -10.82
C GLN A 53 -10.01 0.95 -11.78
N PRO A 54 -10.92 1.26 -12.70
CA PRO A 54 -10.68 2.39 -13.61
C PRO A 54 -10.80 3.70 -12.87
N GLY A 55 -10.16 4.72 -13.41
CA GLY A 55 -10.24 6.07 -12.89
C GLY A 55 -9.09 6.41 -11.98
N VAL A 56 -9.16 7.61 -11.43
CA VAL A 56 -8.06 8.15 -10.62
C VAL A 56 -8.42 8.29 -9.15
N GLU A 57 -9.66 7.94 -8.79
CA GLU A 57 -10.11 8.11 -7.41
C GLU A 57 -9.65 6.97 -6.53
N GLY A 58 -9.42 7.28 -5.27
CA GLY A 58 -9.07 6.28 -4.28
C GLY A 58 -10.29 5.65 -3.65
N CYS A 59 -10.10 5.16 -2.42
CA CYS A 59 -11.19 4.57 -1.65
C CYS A 59 -12.14 5.64 -1.16
N LYS A 60 -13.39 5.30 -0.97
CA LYS A 60 -14.41 6.26 -0.56
C LYS A 60 -14.23 6.73 0.87
N THR A 61 -13.68 5.87 1.73
CA THR A 61 -13.52 6.21 3.14
C THR A 61 -12.10 5.91 3.57
N LYS A 62 -11.71 6.53 4.68
CA LYS A 62 -10.39 6.25 5.27
C LYS A 62 -10.30 4.80 5.72
N ALA A 63 -11.39 4.26 6.26
CA ALA A 63 -11.39 2.88 6.71
C ALA A 63 -11.10 1.92 5.57
N ASP A 64 -11.65 2.18 4.40
CA ASP A 64 -11.39 1.35 3.24
C ASP A 64 -9.95 1.46 2.80
N ALA A 65 -9.40 2.66 2.82
CA ALA A 65 -8.00 2.86 2.47
C ALA A 65 -7.08 2.12 3.45
N GLU A 66 -7.43 2.12 4.73
CA GLU A 66 -6.66 1.38 5.73
C GLU A 66 -6.69 -0.10 5.47
N LYS A 67 -7.87 -0.64 5.17
CA LYS A 67 -7.98 -2.07 4.86
C LYS A 67 -7.11 -2.44 3.68
N LEU A 68 -7.17 -1.64 2.65
CA LEU A 68 -6.40 -1.91 1.44
C LEU A 68 -4.90 -1.80 1.73
N ALA A 69 -4.50 -0.78 2.47
CA ALA A 69 -3.10 -0.61 2.82
C ALA A 69 -2.57 -1.79 3.63
N GLU A 70 -3.35 -2.27 4.59
CA GLU A 70 -2.95 -3.40 5.40
C GLU A 70 -2.82 -4.67 4.56
N PHE A 71 -3.73 -4.86 3.64
CA PHE A 71 -3.69 -5.99 2.73
C PHE A 71 -2.41 -5.95 1.88
N VAL A 72 -2.09 -4.78 1.36
CA VAL A 72 -0.86 -4.59 0.58
C VAL A 72 0.36 -4.82 1.43
N LEU A 73 0.36 -4.33 2.67
CA LEU A 73 1.46 -4.57 3.59
C LEU A 73 1.74 -6.05 3.75
N LYS A 74 0.70 -6.85 3.93
CA LYS A 74 0.87 -8.28 4.10
C LYS A 74 1.46 -8.93 2.86
N LYS A 75 1.06 -8.47 1.69
CA LYS A 75 1.62 -9.01 0.45
C LYS A 75 3.10 -8.68 0.32
N VAL A 76 3.47 -7.46 0.64
CA VAL A 76 4.86 -7.05 0.58
C VAL A 76 5.69 -7.84 1.60
N GLN A 77 5.15 -8.03 2.80
CA GLN A 77 5.82 -8.83 3.81
C GLN A 77 6.05 -10.26 3.35
N GLY A 78 5.12 -10.78 2.59
CA GLY A 78 5.24 -12.14 2.04
C GLY A 78 6.14 -12.25 0.83
N GLY A 79 6.74 -11.14 0.41
CA GLY A 79 7.67 -11.17 -0.70
C GLY A 79 7.08 -10.79 -2.05
N GLU A 80 5.81 -10.39 -2.09
CA GLU A 80 5.19 -10.00 -3.35
C GLU A 80 5.44 -8.53 -3.61
N MET A 81 6.32 -8.26 -4.54
CA MET A 81 6.67 -6.88 -4.86
C MET A 81 6.93 -6.77 -6.36
N PRO A 82 6.15 -5.98 -7.12
CA PRO A 82 5.04 -5.18 -6.62
C PRO A 82 3.84 -6.05 -6.24
N PRO A 83 3.05 -5.63 -5.27
CA PRO A 83 1.87 -6.40 -4.88
C PRO A 83 0.78 -6.32 -5.94
N SER A 84 0.12 -7.44 -6.16
CA SER A 84 -1.00 -7.53 -7.09
C SER A 84 -2.31 -7.48 -6.35
N ILE A 85 -3.22 -6.63 -6.80
CA ILE A 85 -4.53 -6.50 -6.21
C ILE A 85 -5.55 -6.81 -7.29
N THR A 86 -6.40 -7.80 -7.06
CA THR A 86 -7.40 -8.20 -8.04
C THR A 86 -8.77 -7.66 -7.64
N GLY A 87 -9.71 -7.74 -8.58
CA GLY A 87 -11.08 -7.37 -8.27
C GLY A 87 -11.68 -8.24 -7.17
N ASP A 88 -11.31 -9.52 -7.14
CA ASP A 88 -11.77 -10.40 -6.07
C ASP A 88 -11.23 -10.00 -4.72
N ASP A 89 -9.99 -9.57 -4.68
CA ASP A 89 -9.39 -9.06 -3.45
C ASP A 89 -10.18 -7.86 -2.92
N LEU A 90 -10.55 -6.96 -3.81
CA LEU A 90 -11.31 -5.78 -3.43
C LEU A 90 -12.69 -6.15 -2.89
N LYS A 91 -13.33 -7.14 -3.50
CA LYS A 91 -14.60 -7.61 -3.00
C LYS A 91 -14.48 -8.22 -1.62
N THR A 92 -13.46 -9.01 -1.42
CA THR A 92 -13.21 -9.65 -0.13
C THR A 92 -12.99 -8.60 0.95
N LEU A 93 -12.32 -7.51 0.62
CA LEU A 93 -12.06 -6.43 1.55
C LEU A 93 -13.25 -5.49 1.73
N GLY A 94 -14.26 -5.62 0.87
CA GLY A 94 -15.40 -4.73 0.92
C GLY A 94 -15.13 -3.37 0.27
N ILE A 95 -14.19 -3.30 -0.63
CA ILE A 95 -13.79 -2.04 -1.28
C ILE A 95 -14.21 -2.09 -2.74
N VAL A 96 -15.48 -2.26 -2.98
CA VAL A 96 -15.99 -2.27 -4.36
C VAL A 96 -16.60 -0.92 -4.65
N ARG A 97 -16.31 -0.40 -5.82
CA ARG A 97 -16.82 0.91 -6.23
C ARG A 97 -18.01 0.79 -7.13
#